data_9da31faf6a1b2b8d6a1a85e1410c5545
#
_entry.id   9da31faf6a1b2b8d6a1a85e1410c5545
#
_cell.length_a   1.000
_cell.length_b   1.000
_cell.length_c   1.000
_cell.angle_alpha   90.00
_cell.angle_beta   90.00
_cell.angle_gamma   90.00
#
_symmetry.space_group_name_H-M   'P 1'
#
loop_
_entity.id
_entity.type
_entity.pdbx_description
1 polymer ?
#
loop_
_entity_poly.entity_id
_entity_poly.type
_entity_poly.pdbx_seq_one_letter_code
_entity_poly.pdbx_strand_id
1 'polypeptide(L)'
;MKKIILSMFCIFLLVGCSTKQENITIKKNNNQETVDLKVGFGLHHIEDGYSFDGKDVDINYDYEVVGRDANFGLMIFINGIPQMIKHEDKESLVYTFKGKKDTNKTEHVSIMPNTGSKGDHLYMHAFLIADYEIVDSLKQLTNKQHMMACGTTFIDIHQDT
;
A
#
# COMPACT_ATOMS: atom_id res chain seq x y z
N MET A 1 18.31 36.96 30.26
CA MET A 1 17.36 36.51 29.25
C MET A 1 17.84 35.16 28.73
N LYS A 2 17.29 34.07 29.22
CA LYS A 2 17.67 32.70 28.83
C LYS A 2 16.80 32.29 27.64
N LYS A 3 17.43 32.05 26.47
CA LYS A 3 16.75 31.49 25.29
C LYS A 3 16.54 30.00 25.51
N ILE A 4 15.31 29.57 25.69
CA ILE A 4 14.91 28.16 25.70
C ILE A 4 14.79 27.73 24.25
N ILE A 5 15.76 26.91 23.80
CA ILE A 5 15.69 26.23 22.50
C ILE A 5 14.81 25.00 22.73
N LEU A 6 13.57 25.11 22.30
CA LEU A 6 12.63 23.98 22.26
C LEU A 6 13.04 23.09 21.08
N SER A 7 13.85 22.08 21.38
CA SER A 7 14.17 21.01 20.42
C SER A 7 12.93 20.17 20.20
N MET A 8 12.26 20.41 19.08
CA MET A 8 11.14 19.62 18.62
C MET A 8 11.67 18.29 18.08
N PHE A 9 11.68 17.29 18.95
CA PHE A 9 12.07 15.92 18.62
C PHE A 9 10.92 15.31 17.77
N CYS A 10 11.01 15.45 16.44
CA CYS A 10 10.16 14.69 15.53
C CYS A 10 10.60 13.23 15.61
N ILE A 11 9.90 12.45 16.44
CA ILE A 11 9.98 11.00 16.41
C ILE A 11 9.31 10.54 15.12
N PHE A 12 10.10 10.40 14.06
CA PHE A 12 9.69 9.61 12.90
C PHE A 12 9.61 8.16 13.36
N LEU A 13 8.40 7.71 13.64
CA LEU A 13 8.11 6.29 13.66
C LEU A 13 8.31 5.77 12.23
N LEU A 14 9.54 5.41 11.92
CA LEU A 14 9.86 4.56 10.78
C LEU A 14 9.21 3.21 11.07
N VAL A 15 7.94 3.07 10.68
CA VAL A 15 7.35 1.75 10.50
C VAL A 15 8.09 1.17 9.30
N GLY A 16 9.18 0.47 9.59
CA GLY A 16 9.95 -0.22 8.59
C GLY A 16 9.06 -1.30 7.96
N CYS A 17 8.55 -1.05 6.76
CA CYS A 17 8.06 -2.12 5.91
C CYS A 17 9.25 -3.02 5.58
N SER A 18 9.31 -4.17 6.21
CA SER A 18 10.31 -5.19 5.92
C SER A 18 9.93 -5.87 4.60
N THR A 19 10.88 -6.05 3.70
CA THR A 19 10.73 -6.85 2.47
C THR A 19 10.56 -8.36 2.73
N LYS A 20 10.43 -8.77 3.98
CA LYS A 20 10.07 -10.14 4.34
C LYS A 20 8.55 -10.29 4.26
N GLN A 21 8.10 -11.31 3.54
CA GLN A 21 6.71 -11.79 3.59
C GLN A 21 6.28 -11.91 5.07
N GLU A 22 5.57 -10.91 5.58
CA GLU A 22 4.97 -10.99 6.91
C GLU A 22 3.67 -11.78 6.80
N ASN A 23 3.67 -12.97 7.34
CA ASN A 23 2.46 -13.76 7.54
C ASN A 23 1.72 -13.18 8.75
N ILE A 24 0.71 -12.37 8.50
CA ILE A 24 -0.13 -11.81 9.58
C ILE A 24 -1.33 -12.74 9.78
N THR A 25 -1.50 -13.24 11.00
CA THR A 25 -2.62 -14.10 11.37
C THR A 25 -3.67 -13.32 12.15
N ILE A 26 -4.90 -13.20 11.62
CA ILE A 26 -6.03 -12.61 12.36
C ILE A 26 -6.80 -13.71 13.09
N LYS A 27 -6.94 -13.55 14.40
CA LYS A 27 -7.87 -14.36 15.22
C LYS A 27 -9.14 -13.56 15.45
N LYS A 28 -10.24 -13.96 14.86
CA LYS A 28 -11.57 -13.42 15.16
C LYS A 28 -12.21 -14.24 16.27
N ASN A 29 -12.43 -13.63 17.42
CA ASN A 29 -12.96 -14.27 18.61
C ASN A 29 -14.50 -14.31 18.53
N ASN A 30 -15.08 -15.36 17.97
CA ASN A 30 -16.47 -15.79 18.19
C ASN A 30 -16.59 -17.24 17.71
N ASN A 31 -17.14 -18.12 18.52
CA ASN A 31 -17.37 -19.56 18.44
C ASN A 31 -17.75 -20.20 17.07
N GLN A 32 -17.16 -19.78 15.97
CA GLN A 32 -17.11 -20.43 14.68
C GLN A 32 -15.65 -20.80 14.40
N GLU A 33 -15.39 -21.93 13.78
CA GLU A 33 -14.07 -22.31 13.30
C GLU A 33 -13.49 -21.14 12.52
N THR A 34 -12.52 -20.46 13.12
CA THR A 34 -11.84 -19.32 12.50
C THR A 34 -10.83 -19.88 11.53
N VAL A 35 -11.17 -19.91 10.26
CA VAL A 35 -10.18 -20.17 9.22
C VAL A 35 -9.25 -18.97 9.19
N ASP A 36 -8.01 -19.18 9.61
CA ASP A 36 -6.99 -18.15 9.61
C ASP A 36 -6.76 -17.65 8.16
N LEU A 37 -6.82 -16.34 7.95
CA LEU A 37 -6.44 -15.72 6.70
C LEU A 37 -4.96 -15.32 6.79
N LYS A 38 -4.16 -15.77 5.83
CA LYS A 38 -2.79 -15.29 5.63
C LYS A 38 -2.71 -14.61 4.27
N VAL A 39 -2.04 -13.49 4.21
CA VAL A 39 -1.88 -12.70 2.99
C VAL A 39 -0.41 -12.40 2.79
N GLY A 40 0.12 -12.78 1.63
CA GLY A 40 1.40 -12.31 1.11
C GLY A 40 1.17 -11.15 0.15
N PHE A 41 2.09 -10.20 0.10
CA PHE A 41 2.06 -9.10 -0.85
C PHE A 41 3.49 -8.65 -1.15
N GLY A 42 3.78 -8.40 -2.41
CA GLY A 42 5.07 -7.89 -2.87
C GLY A 42 4.92 -7.00 -4.09
N LEU A 43 5.64 -5.88 -4.11
CA LEU A 43 5.81 -5.07 -5.32
C LEU A 43 6.94 -5.63 -6.17
N HIS A 44 6.79 -5.54 -7.48
CA HIS A 44 7.93 -5.66 -8.39
C HIS A 44 8.80 -4.39 -8.32
N HIS A 45 10.01 -4.45 -8.91
CA HIS A 45 10.95 -3.31 -8.97
C HIS A 45 11.28 -2.66 -7.61
N ILE A 46 11.42 -3.49 -6.57
CA ILE A 46 11.76 -2.99 -5.22
C ILE A 46 13.14 -2.34 -5.20
N GLU A 47 14.10 -2.88 -5.95
CA GLU A 47 15.49 -2.40 -5.98
C GLU A 47 15.69 -1.31 -7.03
N ASP A 48 15.05 -1.44 -8.20
CA ASP A 48 15.24 -0.53 -9.34
C ASP A 48 14.28 0.67 -9.30
N GLY A 49 13.20 0.56 -8.54
CA GLY A 49 12.15 1.59 -8.49
C GLY A 49 11.34 1.70 -9.77
N TYR A 50 10.58 2.77 -9.83
CA TYR A 50 9.73 3.16 -10.97
C TYR A 50 10.20 4.50 -11.53
N SER A 51 9.79 4.81 -12.76
CA SER A 51 10.08 6.09 -13.40
C SER A 51 8.80 6.73 -13.92
N PHE A 52 8.64 8.04 -13.69
CA PHE A 52 7.56 8.84 -14.24
C PHE A 52 8.09 9.81 -15.31
N ASP A 53 7.64 9.65 -16.54
CA ASP A 53 8.01 10.46 -17.72
C ASP A 53 6.82 11.22 -18.33
N GLY A 54 5.77 11.45 -17.51
CA GLY A 54 4.54 12.11 -17.95
C GLY A 54 3.46 11.15 -18.45
N LYS A 55 3.64 9.84 -18.31
CA LYS A 55 2.66 8.81 -18.63
C LYS A 55 2.27 8.01 -17.39
N ASP A 56 1.17 7.27 -17.51
CA ASP A 56 0.79 6.32 -16.48
C ASP A 56 1.95 5.36 -16.20
N VAL A 57 2.18 5.11 -14.92
CA VAL A 57 3.22 4.19 -14.43
C VAL A 57 2.54 2.88 -14.05
N ASP A 58 2.96 1.79 -14.69
CA ASP A 58 2.44 0.45 -14.43
C ASP A 58 3.10 -0.14 -13.19
N ILE A 59 2.29 -0.48 -12.21
CA ILE A 59 2.71 -1.07 -10.93
C ILE A 59 2.32 -2.55 -10.94
N ASN A 60 3.31 -3.43 -11.03
CA ASN A 60 3.11 -4.86 -10.92
C ASN A 60 3.29 -5.31 -9.48
N TYR A 61 2.43 -6.21 -9.04
CA TYR A 61 2.48 -6.75 -7.68
C TYR A 61 2.04 -8.21 -7.64
N ASP A 62 2.61 -8.93 -6.68
CA ASP A 62 2.19 -10.28 -6.34
C ASP A 62 1.34 -10.27 -5.08
N TYR A 63 0.34 -11.13 -5.03
CA TYR A 63 -0.37 -11.41 -3.80
C TYR A 63 -0.67 -12.90 -3.64
N GLU A 64 -0.66 -13.34 -2.39
CA GLU A 64 -1.01 -14.69 -1.99
C GLU A 64 -2.13 -14.66 -0.97
N VAL A 65 -3.09 -15.59 -1.09
CA VAL A 65 -4.21 -15.76 -0.17
C VAL A 65 -4.25 -17.20 0.31
N VAL A 66 -4.12 -17.41 1.61
CA VAL A 66 -4.18 -18.75 2.23
C VAL A 66 -5.26 -18.77 3.29
N GLY A 67 -6.05 -19.83 3.31
CA GLY A 67 -7.04 -20.10 4.35
C GLY A 67 -8.48 -19.83 3.91
N ARG A 68 -8.84 -18.62 3.55
CA ARG A 68 -10.19 -18.26 3.09
C ARG A 68 -10.18 -17.17 2.03
N ASP A 69 -11.31 -17.06 1.31
CA ASP A 69 -11.55 -15.93 0.42
C ASP A 69 -11.59 -14.61 1.21
N ALA A 70 -11.11 -13.54 0.61
CA ALA A 70 -11.14 -12.21 1.18
C ALA A 70 -11.41 -11.13 0.13
N ASN A 71 -11.97 -10.00 0.56
CA ASN A 71 -12.02 -8.79 -0.23
C ASN A 71 -10.78 -7.97 0.09
N PHE A 72 -10.16 -7.41 -0.94
CA PHE A 72 -8.95 -6.60 -0.79
C PHE A 72 -9.17 -5.18 -1.27
N GLY A 73 -8.49 -4.24 -0.63
CA GLY A 73 -8.30 -2.88 -1.09
C GLY A 73 -6.81 -2.61 -1.25
N LEU A 74 -6.39 -2.23 -2.46
CA LEU A 74 -5.04 -1.76 -2.74
C LEU A 74 -5.04 -0.23 -2.74
N MET A 75 -4.09 0.37 -2.01
CA MET A 75 -3.83 1.80 -1.96
C MET A 75 -2.36 2.07 -2.26
N ILE A 76 -2.08 3.11 -3.03
CA ILE A 76 -0.71 3.54 -3.35
C ILE A 76 -0.51 4.98 -2.89
N PHE A 77 0.63 5.25 -2.27
CA PHE A 77 1.04 6.57 -1.80
C PHE A 77 2.41 6.90 -2.37
N ILE A 78 2.59 8.14 -2.82
CA ILE A 78 3.89 8.71 -3.13
C ILE A 78 4.15 9.83 -2.15
N ASN A 79 5.25 9.76 -1.42
CA ASN A 79 5.61 10.73 -0.37
C ASN A 79 4.47 11.03 0.61
N GLY A 80 3.68 9.99 0.96
CA GLY A 80 2.53 10.09 1.86
C GLY A 80 1.23 10.64 1.23
N ILE A 81 1.24 10.98 -0.06
CA ILE A 81 0.08 11.48 -0.80
C ILE A 81 -0.58 10.30 -1.54
N PRO A 82 -1.89 10.04 -1.31
CA PRO A 82 -2.58 8.96 -1.99
C PRO A 82 -2.70 9.22 -3.50
N GLN A 83 -2.50 8.18 -4.29
CA GLN A 83 -2.55 8.24 -5.74
C GLN A 83 -3.87 7.65 -6.26
N MET A 84 -4.38 8.22 -7.35
CA MET A 84 -5.47 7.59 -8.11
C MET A 84 -4.94 6.35 -8.82
N ILE A 85 -5.57 5.22 -8.56
CA ILE A 85 -5.25 3.94 -9.18
C ILE A 85 -6.20 3.72 -10.35
N LYS A 86 -5.62 3.43 -11.51
CA LYS A 86 -6.34 3.04 -12.72
C LYS A 86 -6.24 1.53 -12.90
N HIS A 87 -7.37 0.90 -13.12
CA HIS A 87 -7.46 -0.50 -13.51
C HIS A 87 -8.62 -0.67 -14.48
N GLU A 88 -8.34 -1.16 -15.68
CA GLU A 88 -9.29 -1.12 -16.80
C GLU A 88 -9.82 0.32 -17.03
N ASP A 89 -11.12 0.51 -17.10
CA ASP A 89 -11.77 1.82 -17.32
C ASP A 89 -12.15 2.55 -16.01
N LYS A 90 -11.59 2.12 -14.87
CA LYS A 90 -11.94 2.68 -13.56
C LYS A 90 -10.75 3.35 -12.90
N GLU A 91 -11.04 4.49 -12.28
CA GLU A 91 -10.10 5.20 -11.43
C GLU A 91 -10.66 5.31 -10.00
N SER A 92 -9.82 5.06 -9.00
CA SER A 92 -10.19 5.20 -7.59
C SER A 92 -8.95 5.34 -6.71
N LEU A 93 -9.10 5.95 -5.53
CA LEU A 93 -8.04 5.96 -4.50
C LEU A 93 -7.80 4.58 -3.88
N VAL A 94 -8.78 3.68 -4.03
CA VAL A 94 -8.67 2.31 -3.53
C VAL A 94 -9.15 1.37 -4.62
N TYR A 95 -8.27 0.56 -5.14
CA TYR A 95 -8.63 -0.52 -6.03
C TYR A 95 -9.09 -1.74 -5.24
N THR A 96 -10.32 -2.18 -5.45
CA THR A 96 -10.91 -3.29 -4.70
C THR A 96 -11.10 -4.54 -5.58
N PHE A 97 -10.72 -5.70 -5.03
CA PHE A 97 -10.87 -6.98 -5.72
C PHE A 97 -11.11 -8.14 -4.75
N LYS A 98 -11.47 -9.30 -5.29
CA LYS A 98 -11.64 -10.53 -4.52
C LYS A 98 -10.46 -11.46 -4.73
N GLY A 99 -9.77 -11.81 -3.64
CA GLY A 99 -8.80 -12.90 -3.62
C GLY A 99 -9.48 -14.19 -3.19
N LYS A 100 -9.29 -15.24 -3.98
CA LYS A 100 -9.73 -16.60 -3.64
C LYS A 100 -8.68 -17.27 -2.76
N LYS A 101 -9.16 -18.11 -1.85
CA LYS A 101 -8.26 -18.89 -1.01
C LYS A 101 -7.30 -19.75 -1.84
N ASP A 102 -6.12 -19.97 -1.31
CA ASP A 102 -5.07 -20.79 -1.88
C ASP A 102 -4.67 -20.34 -3.31
N THR A 103 -4.66 -19.01 -3.51
CA THR A 103 -4.29 -18.35 -4.76
C THR A 103 -3.00 -17.57 -4.58
N ASN A 104 -2.10 -17.69 -5.55
CA ASN A 104 -0.95 -16.80 -5.73
C ASN A 104 -1.04 -16.22 -7.14
N LYS A 105 -1.00 -14.89 -7.25
CA LYS A 105 -1.17 -14.19 -8.52
C LYS A 105 -0.27 -12.97 -8.61
N THR A 106 0.15 -12.71 -9.84
CA THR A 106 0.69 -11.41 -10.27
C THR A 106 -0.42 -10.63 -10.96
N GLU A 107 -0.61 -9.41 -10.55
CA GLU A 107 -1.58 -8.46 -11.10
C GLU A 107 -0.89 -7.12 -11.36
N HIS A 108 -1.57 -6.22 -12.04
CA HIS A 108 -1.07 -4.88 -12.29
C HIS A 108 -2.17 -3.83 -12.15
N VAL A 109 -1.73 -2.64 -11.81
CA VAL A 109 -2.53 -1.40 -11.85
C VAL A 109 -1.64 -0.30 -12.41
N SER A 110 -2.22 0.80 -12.85
CA SER A 110 -1.43 1.98 -13.21
C SER A 110 -1.81 3.18 -12.36
N ILE A 111 -0.86 4.10 -12.21
CA ILE A 111 -1.05 5.38 -11.54
C ILE A 111 -0.54 6.51 -12.42
N MET A 112 -1.18 7.67 -12.33
CA MET A 112 -0.62 8.93 -12.78
C MET A 112 -0.16 9.68 -11.53
N PRO A 113 1.17 9.78 -11.27
CA PRO A 113 1.67 10.52 -10.12
C PRO A 113 1.13 11.96 -10.10
N ASN A 114 0.63 12.38 -8.94
CA ASN A 114 0.06 13.71 -8.71
C ASN A 114 0.90 14.53 -7.72
N THR A 115 2.14 14.14 -7.51
CA THR A 115 3.09 14.81 -6.61
C THR A 115 4.52 14.56 -7.06
N GLY A 116 5.34 15.58 -6.92
CA GLY A 116 6.76 15.59 -7.25
C GLY A 116 7.07 16.60 -8.35
N SER A 117 8.34 16.98 -8.39
CA SER A 117 8.91 17.84 -9.42
C SER A 117 10.02 17.10 -10.16
N LYS A 118 10.30 17.53 -11.36
CA LYS A 118 11.36 16.93 -12.15
C LYS A 118 12.69 16.86 -11.39
N GLY A 119 13.23 15.67 -11.29
CA GLY A 119 14.47 15.35 -10.56
C GLY A 119 14.27 14.83 -9.16
N ASP A 120 13.02 14.77 -8.68
CA ASP A 120 12.72 14.19 -7.37
C ASP A 120 12.86 12.66 -7.39
N HIS A 121 13.34 12.13 -6.26
CA HIS A 121 13.40 10.71 -5.94
C HIS A 121 12.51 10.48 -4.72
N LEU A 122 11.33 9.92 -4.92
CA LEU A 122 10.28 9.87 -3.90
C LEU A 122 9.97 8.44 -3.46
N TYR A 123 9.69 8.26 -2.17
CA TYR A 123 9.23 6.96 -1.67
C TYR A 123 7.81 6.66 -2.12
N MET A 124 7.61 5.44 -2.60
CA MET A 124 6.31 4.87 -2.93
C MET A 124 5.98 3.72 -1.98
N HIS A 125 4.77 3.76 -1.42
CA HIS A 125 4.24 2.71 -0.55
C HIS A 125 2.95 2.18 -1.12
N ALA A 126 2.83 0.86 -1.21
CA ALA A 126 1.59 0.20 -1.57
C ALA A 126 1.09 -0.64 -0.38
N PHE A 127 -0.19 -0.52 -0.07
CA PHE A 127 -0.83 -1.23 1.03
C PHE A 127 -1.93 -2.13 0.47
N LEU A 128 -1.84 -3.42 0.80
CA LEU A 128 -2.90 -4.38 0.54
C LEU A 128 -3.64 -4.65 1.85
N ILE A 129 -4.92 -4.30 1.89
CA ILE A 129 -5.78 -4.37 3.06
C ILE A 129 -6.77 -5.51 2.84
N ALA A 130 -6.72 -6.52 3.70
CA ALA A 130 -7.67 -7.63 3.67
C ALA A 130 -8.96 -7.27 4.41
N ASP A 131 -10.07 -7.89 3.99
CA ASP A 131 -11.41 -7.62 4.50
C ASP A 131 -11.74 -6.12 4.47
N TYR A 132 -11.32 -5.47 3.38
CA TYR A 132 -11.53 -4.05 3.17
C TYR A 132 -13.03 -3.72 3.18
N GLU A 133 -13.39 -2.80 4.06
CA GLU A 133 -14.69 -2.14 4.05
C GLU A 133 -14.51 -0.71 3.57
N ILE A 134 -15.46 -0.20 2.80
CA ILE A 134 -15.44 1.20 2.37
C ILE A 134 -15.42 2.09 3.63
N VAL A 135 -14.38 2.93 3.71
CA VAL A 135 -14.22 3.91 4.78
C VAL A 135 -14.08 5.30 4.16
N ASP A 136 -14.64 6.31 4.84
CA ASP A 136 -14.69 7.67 4.29
C ASP A 136 -13.37 8.43 4.44
N SER A 137 -12.38 7.87 5.18
CA SER A 137 -11.10 8.53 5.40
C SER A 137 -9.99 7.56 5.81
N LEU A 138 -8.73 7.95 5.56
CA LEU A 138 -7.55 7.25 6.03
C LEU A 138 -7.52 7.13 7.57
N LYS A 139 -8.06 8.11 8.30
CA LYS A 139 -8.17 8.06 9.75
C LYS A 139 -9.09 6.93 10.22
N GLN A 140 -10.18 6.67 9.51
CA GLN A 140 -11.05 5.51 9.81
C GLN A 140 -10.33 4.20 9.47
N LEU A 141 -9.56 4.15 8.38
CA LEU A 141 -8.78 3.00 8.00
C LEU A 141 -7.77 2.62 9.09
N THR A 142 -7.03 3.57 9.63
CA THR A 142 -6.03 3.35 10.68
C THR A 142 -6.65 2.98 12.04
N ASN A 143 -7.88 3.39 12.31
CA ASN A 143 -8.59 3.09 13.55
C ASN A 143 -9.31 1.73 13.54
N LYS A 144 -9.65 1.22 12.36
CA LYS A 144 -10.14 -0.15 12.20
C LYS A 144 -8.92 -1.06 12.13
N GLN A 145 -8.81 -2.03 13.01
CA GLN A 145 -7.71 -3.02 13.02
C GLN A 145 -7.79 -3.93 11.77
N HIS A 146 -7.52 -3.36 10.60
CA HIS A 146 -7.42 -4.11 9.36
C HIS A 146 -6.03 -4.74 9.24
N MET A 147 -6.00 -5.93 8.69
CA MET A 147 -4.76 -6.56 8.29
C MET A 147 -4.20 -5.82 7.08
N MET A 148 -2.96 -5.37 7.17
CA MET A 148 -2.25 -4.73 6.07
C MET A 148 -0.97 -5.49 5.77
N ALA A 149 -0.76 -5.77 4.50
CA ALA A 149 0.56 -6.06 3.97
C ALA A 149 1.03 -4.85 3.17
N CYS A 150 2.31 -4.52 3.21
CA CYS A 150 2.81 -3.38 2.47
C CYS A 150 4.09 -3.70 1.70
N GLY A 151 4.24 -3.04 0.55
CA GLY A 151 5.46 -2.98 -0.22
C GLY A 151 5.96 -1.53 -0.28
N THR A 152 7.27 -1.36 -0.24
CA THR A 152 7.92 -0.05 -0.36
C THR A 152 8.97 -0.10 -1.44
N THR A 153 8.98 0.92 -2.28
CA THR A 153 9.99 1.16 -3.31
C THR A 153 10.11 2.67 -3.51
N PHE A 154 10.67 3.12 -4.61
CA PHE A 154 10.77 4.54 -4.96
C PHE A 154 10.31 4.79 -6.39
N ILE A 155 10.11 6.06 -6.70
CA ILE A 155 9.78 6.54 -8.04
C ILE A 155 10.63 7.79 -8.34
N ASP A 156 11.26 7.77 -9.49
CA ASP A 156 12.03 8.89 -10.04
C ASP A 156 11.14 9.74 -10.94
N ILE A 157 11.07 11.03 -10.69
CA ILE A 157 10.24 11.99 -11.43
C ILE A 157 11.08 12.62 -12.51
N HIS A 158 10.84 12.29 -13.77
CA HIS A 158 11.55 12.83 -14.91
C HIS A 158 10.79 13.97 -15.60
N GLN A 159 9.52 14.15 -15.28
CA GLN A 159 8.64 15.24 -15.74
C GLN A 159 7.78 15.74 -14.59
N ASP A 160 7.52 17.05 -14.52
CA ASP A 160 6.65 17.64 -13.50
C ASP A 160 5.24 17.02 -13.56
N THR A 161 4.64 16.79 -12.36
CA THR A 161 3.31 16.19 -12.18
C THR A 161 2.18 17.22 -12.23
#